data_ae9fd87bc26bb57aba72ba4ee5840397
#
_entry.id   ae9fd87bc26bb57aba72ba4ee5840397
#
_cell.length_a   1.000
_cell.length_b   1.000
_cell.length_c   1.000
_cell.angle_alpha   90.00
_cell.angle_beta   90.00
_cell.angle_gamma   90.00
#
_symmetry.space_group_name_H-M   'P 1'
#
loop_
_entity.id
_entity.type
_entity.pdbx_description
1 polymer ?
#
loop_
_entity_poly.entity_id
_entity_poly.type
_entity_poly.pdbx_seq_one_letter_code
_entity_poly.pdbx_strand_id
1 'polypeptide(L)'
;MFALVTGASSGCGYEYARIMAQKGYKLLIVSNEEAIHDKALLLRQDYNVEVHSLVRNLGVQDAAKELYEYCKAENLEVEVLINNAGVYHD
;
A
#
# COMPACT_ATOMS: atom_id res chain seq x y z
N MET A 1 -1.20 -5.77 -12.65
CA MET A 1 -0.34 -6.13 -11.53
C MET A 1 -0.30 -5.05 -10.50
N PHE A 2 -0.14 -5.43 -9.27
CA PHE A 2 -0.19 -4.49 -8.15
C PHE A 2 1.18 -4.23 -7.56
N ALA A 3 1.39 -3.01 -7.12
CA ALA A 3 2.51 -2.68 -6.24
C ALA A 3 1.95 -2.49 -4.84
N LEU A 4 2.52 -3.19 -3.88
CA LEU A 4 2.12 -3.08 -2.49
C LEU A 4 3.10 -2.14 -1.79
N VAL A 5 2.60 -1.03 -1.26
CA VAL A 5 3.43 -0.05 -0.58
C VAL A 5 2.97 0.09 0.86
N THR A 6 3.85 -0.18 1.80
CA THR A 6 3.52 -0.01 3.21
C THR A 6 4.04 1.33 3.70
N GLY A 7 3.43 1.86 4.75
CA GLY A 7 3.80 3.18 5.27
C GLY A 7 3.52 4.29 4.28
N ALA A 8 2.44 4.15 3.52
CA ALA A 8 2.20 5.01 2.37
C ALA A 8 1.46 6.31 2.70
N SER A 9 1.13 6.55 3.96
CA SER A 9 0.34 7.72 4.33
C SER A 9 1.16 9.00 4.36
N SER A 10 2.46 8.91 4.40
CA SER A 10 3.29 10.11 4.47
C SER A 10 4.69 9.86 3.94
N GLY A 11 5.39 10.95 3.67
CA GLY A 11 6.82 10.91 3.35
C GLY A 11 7.19 10.05 2.16
N CYS A 12 8.25 9.29 2.34
CA CYS A 12 8.80 8.45 1.27
C CYS A 12 7.83 7.39 0.79
N GLY A 13 7.01 6.86 1.69
CA GLY A 13 6.05 5.84 1.31
C GLY A 13 5.05 6.34 0.29
N TYR A 14 4.54 7.54 0.50
CA TYR A 14 3.60 8.13 -0.44
C TYR A 14 4.29 8.41 -1.79
N GLU A 15 5.54 8.87 -1.74
CA GLU A 15 6.30 9.13 -2.97
C GLU A 15 6.52 7.85 -3.77
N TYR A 16 6.81 6.74 -3.10
CA TYR A 16 6.93 5.46 -3.80
C TYR A 16 5.62 5.07 -4.46
N ALA A 17 4.50 5.30 -3.77
CA ALA A 17 3.19 4.99 -4.35
C ALA A 17 2.95 5.83 -5.60
N ARG A 18 3.31 7.11 -5.56
CA ARG A 18 3.18 7.98 -6.72
C ARG A 18 4.01 7.49 -7.90
N ILE A 19 5.25 7.10 -7.62
CA ILE A 19 6.14 6.61 -8.66
C ILE A 19 5.57 5.35 -9.31
N MET A 20 5.07 4.43 -8.50
CA MET A 20 4.49 3.20 -9.04
C MET A 20 3.23 3.48 -9.85
N ALA A 21 2.41 4.43 -9.41
CA ALA A 21 1.23 4.84 -10.17
C ALA A 21 1.62 5.43 -11.53
N GLN A 22 2.67 6.22 -11.54
CA GLN A 22 3.18 6.80 -12.79
C GLN A 22 3.64 5.73 -13.77
N LYS A 23 4.12 4.61 -13.24
CA LYS A 23 4.55 3.51 -14.08
C LYS A 23 3.41 2.61 -14.54
N GLY A 24 2.19 2.94 -14.12
CA GLY A 24 1.01 2.20 -14.54
C GLY A 24 0.60 1.04 -13.66
N TYR A 25 1.22 0.88 -12.51
CA TYR A 25 0.84 -0.17 -11.58
C TYR A 25 -0.47 0.18 -10.89
N LYS A 26 -1.27 -0.84 -10.64
CA LYS A 26 -2.34 -0.73 -9.67
C LYS A 26 -1.71 -0.77 -8.28
N LEU A 27 -2.36 -0.17 -7.31
CA LEU A 27 -1.72 -0.03 -5.99
C LEU A 27 -2.52 -0.65 -4.87
N LEU A 28 -1.82 -1.26 -3.95
CA LEU A 28 -2.36 -1.58 -2.63
C LEU A 28 -1.49 -0.84 -1.63
N ILE A 29 -2.05 0.18 -0.99
CA ILE A 29 -1.30 1.01 -0.06
C ILE A 29 -1.78 0.74 1.35
N VAL A 30 -0.85 0.63 2.27
CA VAL A 30 -1.13 0.21 3.64
C VAL A 30 -0.47 1.16 4.62
N SER A 31 -1.19 1.49 5.67
CA SER A 31 -0.68 2.33 6.74
C SER A 31 -1.44 2.01 8.01
N ASN A 32 -0.93 2.45 9.15
CA ASN A 32 -1.66 2.33 10.40
C ASN A 32 -2.54 3.55 10.67
N GLU A 33 -2.67 4.45 9.69
CA GLU A 33 -3.45 5.67 9.84
C GLU A 33 -4.62 5.71 8.88
N GLU A 34 -5.75 6.21 9.35
CA GLU A 34 -6.94 6.35 8.51
C GLU A 34 -6.72 7.29 7.32
N ALA A 35 -5.76 8.20 7.43
CA ALA A 35 -5.42 9.12 6.35
C ALA A 35 -5.03 8.39 5.06
N ILE A 36 -4.72 7.10 5.15
CA ILE A 36 -4.36 6.32 3.97
C ILE A 36 -5.49 6.32 2.94
N HIS A 37 -6.74 6.40 3.39
CA HIS A 37 -7.87 6.41 2.47
C HIS A 37 -7.93 7.69 1.66
N ASP A 38 -7.56 8.83 2.27
CA ASP A 38 -7.48 10.09 1.54
C ASP A 38 -6.36 10.07 0.52
N LYS A 39 -5.24 9.46 0.87
CA LYS A 39 -4.12 9.32 -0.06
C LYS A 39 -4.52 8.46 -1.25
N ALA A 40 -5.31 7.42 -1.01
CA ALA A 40 -5.80 6.58 -2.09
C ALA A 40 -6.66 7.37 -3.06
N LEU A 41 -7.52 8.25 -2.55
CA LEU A 41 -8.33 9.09 -3.42
C LEU A 41 -7.47 10.00 -4.29
N LEU A 42 -6.45 10.62 -3.72
CA LEU A 42 -5.56 11.48 -4.48
C LEU A 42 -4.84 10.70 -5.59
N LEU A 43 -4.39 9.51 -5.28
CA LEU A 43 -3.69 8.70 -6.27
C LEU A 43 -4.62 8.27 -7.40
N ARG A 44 -5.86 7.91 -7.07
CA ARG A 44 -6.84 7.56 -8.10
C ARG A 44 -7.12 8.74 -9.02
N GLN A 45 -7.26 9.93 -8.44
CA GLN A 45 -7.57 11.12 -9.20
C GLN A 45 -6.41 11.57 -10.08
N ASP A 46 -5.21 11.53 -9.52
CA ASP A 46 -4.04 12.07 -10.19
C ASP A 46 -3.51 11.15 -11.29
N TYR A 47 -3.62 9.85 -11.10
CA TYR A 47 -2.99 8.89 -12.01
C TYR A 47 -3.96 7.94 -12.69
N ASN A 48 -5.22 8.00 -12.31
CA ASN A 48 -6.28 7.18 -12.90
C ASN A 48 -5.95 5.68 -12.88
N VAL A 49 -5.45 5.21 -11.75
CA VAL A 49 -5.14 3.79 -11.56
C VAL A 49 -6.00 3.24 -10.45
N GLU A 50 -6.15 1.93 -10.42
CA GLU A 50 -6.88 1.26 -9.36
C GLU A 50 -6.03 1.30 -8.08
N VAL A 51 -6.61 1.75 -6.97
CA VAL A 51 -5.91 1.85 -5.70
C VAL A 51 -6.78 1.26 -4.60
N HIS A 52 -6.21 0.32 -3.87
CA HIS A 52 -6.84 -0.22 -2.67
C HIS A 52 -6.09 0.33 -1.47
N SER A 53 -6.80 0.73 -0.44
CA SER A 53 -6.18 1.24 0.77
C SER A 53 -6.59 0.41 1.98
N LEU A 54 -5.65 0.20 2.87
CA LEU A 54 -5.86 -0.69 3.99
C LEU A 54 -5.23 -0.11 5.24
N VAL A 55 -5.97 -0.11 6.34
CA VAL A 55 -5.41 0.30 7.63
C VAL A 55 -5.03 -0.95 8.40
N ARG A 56 -3.74 -1.10 8.69
CA ARG A 56 -3.24 -2.23 9.46
C ARG A 56 -2.04 -1.78 10.28
N ASN A 57 -1.95 -2.32 11.47
CA ASN A 57 -0.77 -2.09 12.31
C ASN A 57 0.29 -3.12 11.93
N LEU A 58 1.27 -2.68 11.15
CA LEU A 58 2.27 -3.58 10.61
C LEU A 58 3.35 -3.97 11.62
N GLY A 59 3.25 -3.42 12.83
CA GLY A 59 4.14 -3.83 13.90
C GLY A 59 3.69 -5.06 14.64
N VAL A 60 2.49 -5.59 14.34
CA VAL A 60 2.04 -6.80 15.01
C VAL A 60 2.56 -8.03 14.30
N GLN A 61 2.60 -9.12 15.04
CA GLN A 61 3.26 -10.34 14.58
C GLN A 61 2.67 -10.92 13.30
N ASP A 62 1.37 -10.87 13.14
CA ASP A 62 0.72 -11.53 12.02
C ASP A 62 0.36 -10.58 10.86
N ALA A 63 0.93 -9.39 10.86
CA ALA A 63 0.57 -8.39 9.86
C ALA A 63 0.85 -8.86 8.43
N ALA A 64 2.01 -9.47 8.22
CA ALA A 64 2.37 -9.95 6.89
C ALA A 64 1.41 -11.03 6.40
N LYS A 65 1.01 -11.91 7.31
CA LYS A 65 0.06 -12.97 6.99
C LYS A 65 -1.30 -12.38 6.63
N GLU A 66 -1.73 -11.37 7.37
CA GLU A 66 -3.00 -10.71 7.09
C GLU A 66 -2.99 -10.04 5.72
N LEU A 67 -1.89 -9.40 5.37
CA LEU A 67 -1.77 -8.78 4.06
C LEU A 67 -1.81 -9.82 2.94
N TYR A 68 -1.11 -10.93 3.15
CA TYR A 68 -1.11 -12.01 2.17
C TYR A 68 -2.53 -12.55 1.96
N GLU A 69 -3.25 -12.76 3.06
CA GLU A 69 -4.61 -13.26 2.99
C GLU A 69 -5.55 -12.26 2.33
N TYR A 70 -5.35 -10.98 2.60
CA TYR A 70 -6.15 -9.95 1.95
C TYR A 70 -5.94 -9.99 0.44
N CYS A 71 -4.69 -10.05 0.00
CA CYS A 71 -4.39 -10.09 -1.41
C CYS A 71 -5.00 -11.31 -2.07
N LYS A 72 -4.95 -12.45 -1.38
CA LYS A 72 -5.50 -13.68 -1.90
C LYS A 72 -7.01 -13.62 -2.00
N ALA A 73 -7.67 -13.08 -0.98
CA ALA A 73 -9.12 -12.97 -0.95
C ALA A 73 -9.65 -12.02 -2.02
N GLU A 74 -8.91 -10.93 -2.27
CA GLU A 74 -9.30 -9.95 -3.26
C GLU A 74 -8.73 -10.24 -4.64
N ASN A 75 -8.01 -11.34 -4.75
CA ASN A 75 -7.41 -11.77 -6.02
C ASN A 75 -6.46 -10.71 -6.60
N LEU A 76 -5.61 -10.17 -5.76
CA LEU A 76 -4.63 -9.17 -6.17
C LEU A 76 -3.28 -9.84 -6.41
N GLU A 77 -2.74 -9.67 -7.61
CA GLU A 77 -1.43 -10.19 -7.92
C GLU A 77 -0.40 -9.12 -7.67
N VAL A 78 0.37 -9.28 -6.62
CA VAL A 78 1.38 -8.29 -6.24
C VAL A 78 2.71 -8.64 -6.88
N GLU A 79 3.22 -7.70 -7.67
CA GLU A 79 4.48 -7.89 -8.36
C GLU A 79 5.62 -7.16 -7.67
N VAL A 80 5.33 -6.01 -7.07
CA VAL A 80 6.34 -5.19 -6.42
C VAL A 80 5.94 -4.95 -4.97
N LEU A 81 6.87 -5.14 -4.06
CA LEU A 81 6.64 -4.87 -2.65
C LEU A 81 7.60 -3.80 -2.18
N ILE A 82 7.08 -2.67 -1.74
CA ILE A 82 7.90 -1.60 -1.16
C ILE A 82 7.56 -1.50 0.32
N ASN A 83 8.47 -1.96 1.14
CA ASN A 83 8.27 -2.02 2.57
C ASN A 83 8.85 -0.78 3.22
N ASN A 84 8.03 0.25 3.33
CA ASN A 84 8.48 1.53 3.86
C ASN A 84 7.80 1.88 5.17
N ALA A 85 7.14 0.95 5.79
CA ALA A 85 6.41 1.25 7.01
C ALA A 85 7.34 1.44 8.19
N GLY A 86 8.54 1.67 8.00
CA GLY A 86 9.45 1.97 9.03
C GLY A 86 9.91 0.75 9.57
N VAL A 87 9.81 0.45 10.61
CA VAL A 87 10.54 -0.31 11.16
C VAL A 87 9.95 -1.30 11.93
N TYR A 88 10.00 -2.39 11.47
CA TYR A 88 9.62 -3.41 12.17
C TYR A 88 10.81 -3.89 12.74
N HIS A 89 11.07 -3.64 13.87
CA HIS A 89 12.16 -4.19 14.42
C HIS A 89 11.84 -5.37 15.02
N ASP A 90 12.45 -6.16 14.70
CA ASP A 90 12.51 -7.21 15.43
C ASP A 90 13.14 -7.05 16.66
#